data_3f6c5ee5260746a0ae8259bc0615d1e1
#
_entry.id   3f6c5ee5260746a0ae8259bc0615d1e1
#
_cell.length_a   1.000
_cell.length_b   1.000
_cell.length_c   1.000
_cell.angle_alpha   90.00
_cell.angle_beta   90.00
_cell.angle_gamma   90.00
#
_symmetry.space_group_name_H-M   'P 1'
#
loop_
_entity.id
_entity.type
_entity.pdbx_description
1 polymer ?
#
loop_
_entity_poly.entity_id
_entity_poly.type
_entity_poly.pdbx_seq_one_letter_code
_entity_poly.pdbx_strand_id
1 'polypeptide(L)'
;MPHRFEGGDYVLGTEDIEIRRLGLQHAVWRARATDAWRRAGFTAGQHLVDVGCGPGYATLDLSDIVGYSGRITAMDRSRRFLDHLSARLSTDPDRTVDLLEVDLDGDALPVLSADGAWLRWVFAFVAHPRELLRKVRGLLRPGASIVIHEYFDYATWRLIPRDKSFEEFVETVKTSWRTTGGEPDIGLDLLSWLPVEGFRIAEVRPMLDVISANDFMWQWPATFVEVGVARLADLGYITAERAAGVSEAIRRTADDPHGRMITPGVIEIIGVAEDQ
;
A
#
# COMPACT_ATOMS: atom_id res chain seq x y z
N MET A 1 6.06 -15.99 -24.60
CA MET A 1 6.99 -14.95 -24.13
C MET A 1 6.15 -14.01 -23.27
N PRO A 2 6.44 -13.81 -21.97
CA PRO A 2 5.68 -12.88 -21.17
C PRO A 2 5.96 -11.47 -21.72
N HIS A 3 4.89 -10.71 -21.96
CA HIS A 3 4.97 -9.31 -22.31
C HIS A 3 5.69 -8.55 -21.17
N ARG A 4 6.88 -8.01 -21.46
CA ARG A 4 7.46 -6.94 -20.64
C ARG A 4 6.52 -5.76 -20.73
N PHE A 5 6.14 -5.20 -19.59
CA PHE A 5 5.43 -3.92 -19.55
C PHE A 5 6.30 -2.86 -20.22
N GLU A 6 5.94 -2.46 -21.43
CA GLU A 6 6.48 -1.25 -22.05
C GLU A 6 5.75 -0.06 -21.41
N GLY A 7 6.48 0.69 -20.60
CA GLY A 7 6.01 1.90 -19.93
C GLY A 7 5.62 1.66 -18.48
N GLY A 8 6.38 2.22 -17.59
CA GLY A 8 6.36 2.19 -16.13
C GLY A 8 5.04 2.39 -15.37
N ASP A 9 3.94 1.81 -15.80
CA ASP A 9 2.65 1.88 -15.13
C ASP A 9 2.54 0.86 -14.00
N TYR A 10 1.78 1.24 -12.97
CA TYR A 10 1.42 0.43 -11.82
C TYR A 10 0.74 -0.89 -12.26
N VAL A 11 0.98 -2.01 -11.56
CA VAL A 11 0.49 -3.36 -11.94
C VAL A 11 -1.03 -3.40 -12.15
N LEU A 12 -1.80 -2.60 -11.42
CA LEU A 12 -3.26 -2.48 -11.53
C LEU A 12 -3.72 -1.34 -12.45
N GLY A 13 -2.77 -0.59 -13.08
CA GLY A 13 -3.06 0.59 -13.88
C GLY A 13 -3.23 1.86 -13.04
N THR A 14 -3.40 3.00 -13.71
CA THR A 14 -3.54 4.32 -13.07
C THR A 14 -4.81 5.05 -13.52
N GLU A 15 -5.77 4.32 -14.09
CA GLU A 15 -7.02 4.87 -14.60
C GLU A 15 -7.94 5.39 -13.48
N ASP A 16 -8.99 6.13 -13.84
CA ASP A 16 -9.93 6.73 -12.89
C ASP A 16 -10.60 5.70 -11.98
N ILE A 17 -10.78 4.47 -12.46
CA ILE A 17 -11.31 3.37 -11.66
C ILE A 17 -10.34 3.00 -10.53
N GLU A 18 -9.04 2.97 -10.82
CA GLU A 18 -8.02 2.67 -9.83
C GLU A 18 -7.86 3.82 -8.81
N ILE A 19 -7.91 5.08 -9.26
CA ILE A 19 -7.92 6.23 -8.35
C ILE A 19 -9.08 6.12 -7.36
N ARG A 20 -10.29 5.81 -7.83
CA ARG A 20 -11.46 5.62 -6.95
C ARG A 20 -11.29 4.43 -6.00
N ARG A 21 -10.78 3.30 -6.50
CA ARG A 21 -10.51 2.11 -5.69
C ARG A 21 -9.50 2.42 -4.57
N LEU A 22 -8.40 3.10 -4.89
CA LEU A 22 -7.40 3.52 -3.90
C LEU A 22 -7.96 4.52 -2.88
N GLY A 23 -8.89 5.38 -3.29
CA GLY A 23 -9.61 6.26 -2.37
C GLY A 23 -10.49 5.48 -1.38
N LEU A 24 -11.23 4.49 -1.86
CA LEU A 24 -12.02 3.60 -1.01
C LEU A 24 -11.12 2.78 -0.08
N GLN A 25 -10.06 2.20 -0.60
CA GLN A 25 -9.06 1.50 0.19
C GLN A 25 -8.50 2.38 1.31
N HIS A 26 -8.15 3.63 0.99
CA HIS A 26 -7.68 4.57 2.00
C HIS A 26 -8.76 4.86 3.05
N ALA A 27 -10.01 5.09 2.65
CA ALA A 27 -11.11 5.34 3.59
C ALA A 27 -11.31 4.17 4.56
N VAL A 28 -11.20 2.92 4.08
CA VAL A 28 -11.27 1.70 4.92
C VAL A 28 -10.13 1.65 5.93
N TRP A 29 -8.91 1.98 5.52
CA TRP A 29 -7.70 1.87 6.34
C TRP A 29 -7.37 3.13 7.14
N ARG A 30 -8.08 4.24 6.91
CA ARG A 30 -7.76 5.57 7.45
C ARG A 30 -7.62 5.60 8.96
N ALA A 31 -8.55 4.98 9.67
CA ALA A 31 -8.52 4.97 11.15
C ALA A 31 -7.27 4.26 11.69
N ARG A 32 -6.86 3.15 11.08
CA ARG A 32 -5.64 2.40 11.45
C ARG A 32 -4.38 3.20 11.13
N ALA A 33 -4.32 3.79 9.95
CA ALA A 33 -3.19 4.64 9.56
C ALA A 33 -3.03 5.83 10.50
N THR A 34 -4.11 6.54 10.81
CA THR A 34 -4.10 7.69 11.74
C THR A 34 -3.66 7.27 13.15
N ASP A 35 -4.11 6.11 13.65
CA ASP A 35 -3.66 5.60 14.95
C ASP A 35 -2.16 5.26 14.93
N ALA A 36 -1.66 4.62 13.85
CA ALA A 36 -0.25 4.33 13.70
C ALA A 36 0.61 5.61 13.67
N TRP A 37 0.19 6.63 12.89
CA TRP A 37 0.89 7.91 12.81
C TRP A 37 0.96 8.62 14.16
N ARG A 38 -0.16 8.62 14.93
CA ARG A 38 -0.20 9.18 16.29
C ARG A 38 0.77 8.46 17.23
N ARG A 39 0.85 7.13 17.19
CA ARG A 39 1.77 6.31 18.01
C ARG A 39 3.23 6.50 17.59
N ALA A 40 3.48 6.73 16.30
CA ALA A 40 4.79 7.05 15.76
C ALA A 40 5.24 8.48 16.10
N GLY A 41 4.37 9.32 16.68
CA GLY A 41 4.67 10.68 17.08
C GLY A 41 4.61 11.70 15.94
N PHE A 42 3.85 11.41 14.87
CA PHE A 42 3.62 12.40 13.82
C PHE A 42 2.76 13.54 14.36
N THR A 43 3.22 14.78 14.18
CA THR A 43 2.61 15.96 14.80
C THR A 43 2.86 17.24 13.99
N ALA A 44 2.22 18.34 14.40
CA ALA A 44 2.32 19.64 13.75
C ALA A 44 3.77 20.14 13.65
N GLY A 45 4.09 20.79 12.54
CA GLY A 45 5.40 21.41 12.27
C GLY A 45 6.46 20.43 11.73
N GLN A 46 6.18 19.14 11.65
CA GLN A 46 7.13 18.15 11.14
C GLN A 46 7.23 18.17 9.62
N HIS A 47 8.38 17.71 9.11
CA HIS A 47 8.56 17.32 7.72
C HIS A 47 8.39 15.80 7.61
N LEU A 48 7.32 15.34 6.94
CA LEU A 48 7.08 13.91 6.70
C LEU A 48 7.24 13.56 5.23
N VAL A 49 7.61 12.31 4.96
CA VAL A 49 7.73 11.78 3.60
C VAL A 49 6.66 10.71 3.38
N ASP A 50 5.85 10.85 2.33
CA ASP A 50 4.90 9.85 1.86
C ASP A 50 5.52 9.15 0.63
N VAL A 51 6.08 7.97 0.84
CA VAL A 51 6.81 7.20 -0.18
C VAL A 51 5.85 6.24 -0.88
N GLY A 52 5.71 6.37 -2.20
CA GLY A 52 4.69 5.66 -2.97
C GLY A 52 3.30 6.21 -2.65
N CYS A 53 3.15 7.54 -2.71
CA CYS A 53 1.95 8.24 -2.24
C CYS A 53 0.68 7.92 -3.05
N GLY A 54 0.82 7.35 -4.25
CA GLY A 54 -0.30 7.11 -5.16
C GLY A 54 -1.08 8.41 -5.44
N PRO A 55 -2.44 8.35 -5.48
CA PRO A 55 -3.27 9.54 -5.69
C PRO A 55 -3.30 10.53 -4.51
N GLY A 56 -2.50 10.29 -3.46
CA GLY A 56 -2.25 11.24 -2.38
C GLY A 56 -3.30 11.28 -1.26
N TYR A 57 -4.12 10.25 -1.11
CA TYR A 57 -5.12 10.25 -0.04
C TYR A 57 -4.50 10.26 1.36
N ALA A 58 -3.41 9.50 1.58
CA ALA A 58 -2.64 9.55 2.83
C ALA A 58 -1.87 10.86 2.96
N THR A 59 -1.30 11.38 1.87
CA THR A 59 -0.61 12.67 1.82
C THR A 59 -1.46 13.80 2.38
N LEU A 60 -2.75 13.85 2.01
CA LEU A 60 -3.67 14.88 2.48
C LEU A 60 -3.93 14.76 3.99
N ASP A 61 -4.17 13.55 4.50
CA ASP A 61 -4.34 13.33 5.94
C ASP A 61 -3.05 13.66 6.73
N LEU A 62 -1.88 13.30 6.19
CA LEU A 62 -0.58 13.66 6.79
C LEU A 62 -0.39 15.18 6.78
N SER A 63 -0.80 15.87 5.71
CA SER A 63 -0.72 17.33 5.64
C SER A 63 -1.65 18.02 6.66
N ASP A 64 -2.80 17.42 6.99
CA ASP A 64 -3.66 17.88 8.08
C ASP A 64 -2.96 17.74 9.44
N ILE A 65 -2.21 16.66 9.65
CA ILE A 65 -1.48 16.40 10.91
C ILE A 65 -0.33 17.39 11.09
N VAL A 66 0.48 17.61 10.06
CA VAL A 66 1.63 18.52 10.18
C VAL A 66 1.22 20.00 10.14
N GLY A 67 0.03 20.31 9.61
CA GLY A 67 -0.50 21.66 9.51
C GLY A 67 0.34 22.59 8.64
N TYR A 68 -0.01 23.88 8.64
CA TYR A 68 0.66 24.87 7.77
C TYR A 68 2.11 25.17 8.12
N SER A 69 2.56 24.83 9.33
CA SER A 69 3.97 24.98 9.74
C SER A 69 4.83 23.76 9.40
N GLY A 70 4.21 22.66 8.98
CA GLY A 70 4.88 21.45 8.57
C GLY A 70 5.01 21.33 7.05
N ARG A 71 5.56 20.21 6.62
CA ARG A 71 5.81 19.93 5.19
C ARG A 71 5.62 18.46 4.89
N ILE A 72 5.12 18.14 3.72
CA ILE A 72 5.10 16.77 3.18
C ILE A 72 5.94 16.73 1.90
N THR A 73 6.77 15.70 1.76
CA THR A 73 7.34 15.32 0.47
C THR A 73 6.66 14.04 0.02
N ALA A 74 5.84 14.13 -1.01
CA ALA A 74 5.09 13.00 -1.57
C ALA A 74 5.77 12.50 -2.84
N MET A 75 6.04 11.20 -2.90
CA MET A 75 6.82 10.56 -3.97
C MET A 75 6.02 9.46 -4.63
N ASP A 76 5.90 9.47 -5.94
CA ASP A 76 5.33 8.39 -6.74
C ASP A 76 5.90 8.43 -8.17
N ARG A 77 5.94 7.28 -8.84
CA ARG A 77 6.36 7.22 -10.25
C ARG A 77 5.26 7.62 -11.23
N SER A 78 4.00 7.57 -10.80
CA SER A 78 2.84 7.84 -11.65
C SER A 78 2.57 9.34 -11.73
N ARG A 79 2.94 9.96 -12.84
CA ARG A 79 2.57 11.36 -13.13
C ARG A 79 1.08 11.61 -12.97
N ARG A 80 0.25 10.68 -13.44
CA ARG A 80 -1.22 10.79 -13.34
C ARG A 80 -1.71 10.86 -11.89
N PHE A 81 -1.12 10.06 -11.00
CA PHE A 81 -1.45 10.12 -9.57
C PHE A 81 -1.01 11.45 -8.95
N LEU A 82 0.18 11.91 -9.28
CA LEU A 82 0.69 13.20 -8.81
C LEU A 82 -0.16 14.38 -9.34
N ASP A 83 -0.61 14.33 -10.59
CA ASP A 83 -1.51 15.35 -11.14
C ASP A 83 -2.87 15.35 -10.42
N HIS A 84 -3.40 14.17 -10.07
CA HIS A 84 -4.62 14.06 -9.26
C HIS A 84 -4.43 14.71 -7.88
N LEU A 85 -3.33 14.42 -7.21
CA LEU A 85 -2.98 15.02 -5.91
C LEU A 85 -2.80 16.53 -6.04
N SER A 86 -2.06 17.00 -7.04
CA SER A 86 -1.84 18.43 -7.33
C SER A 86 -3.17 19.19 -7.50
N ALA A 87 -4.11 18.62 -8.25
CA ALA A 87 -5.44 19.22 -8.43
C ALA A 87 -6.21 19.37 -7.11
N ARG A 88 -6.04 18.43 -6.17
CA ARG A 88 -6.67 18.52 -4.84
C ARG A 88 -5.96 19.53 -3.93
N LEU A 89 -4.64 19.61 -3.99
CA LEU A 89 -3.86 20.59 -3.23
C LEU A 89 -4.12 22.02 -3.66
N SER A 90 -4.46 22.25 -4.93
CA SER A 90 -4.78 23.58 -5.45
C SER A 90 -5.98 24.24 -4.75
N THR A 91 -6.81 23.47 -4.04
CA THR A 91 -7.94 23.98 -3.25
C THR A 91 -7.52 24.53 -1.88
N ASP A 92 -6.29 24.26 -1.44
CA ASP A 92 -5.69 24.76 -0.19
C ASP A 92 -4.22 25.09 -0.41
N PRO A 93 -3.91 26.26 -1.02
CA PRO A 93 -2.55 26.61 -1.45
C PRO A 93 -1.58 26.89 -0.29
N ASP A 94 -2.07 27.06 0.92
CA ASP A 94 -1.24 27.31 2.10
C ASP A 94 -0.56 26.02 2.64
N ARG A 95 -0.97 24.84 2.16
CA ARG A 95 -0.32 23.57 2.50
C ARG A 95 1.03 23.44 1.80
N THR A 96 2.04 23.05 2.54
CA THR A 96 3.37 22.78 1.99
C THR A 96 3.51 21.30 1.65
N VAL A 97 3.23 20.95 0.40
CA VAL A 97 3.39 19.59 -0.13
C VAL A 97 4.22 19.65 -1.42
N ASP A 98 5.40 19.03 -1.39
CA ASP A 98 6.24 18.85 -2.58
C ASP A 98 5.89 17.53 -3.25
N LEU A 99 5.65 17.57 -4.54
CA LEU A 99 5.35 16.39 -5.36
C LEU A 99 6.60 16.02 -6.17
N LEU A 100 7.08 14.80 -5.99
CA LEU A 100 8.25 14.28 -6.70
C LEU A 100 7.86 13.07 -7.54
N GLU A 101 8.02 13.19 -8.85
CA GLU A 101 7.95 12.06 -9.76
C GLU A 101 9.29 11.32 -9.71
N VAL A 102 9.26 10.08 -9.18
CA VAL A 102 10.46 9.29 -8.94
C VAL A 102 10.16 7.80 -9.03
N ASP A 103 11.00 7.06 -9.73
CA ASP A 103 10.99 5.59 -9.72
C ASP A 103 11.79 5.09 -8.50
N LEU A 104 11.09 4.51 -7.54
CA LEU A 104 11.68 4.02 -6.29
C LEU A 104 12.69 2.89 -6.52
N ASP A 105 12.59 2.14 -7.62
CA ASP A 105 13.55 1.08 -7.98
C ASP A 105 14.83 1.66 -8.58
N GLY A 106 14.72 2.63 -9.49
CA GLY A 106 15.84 3.09 -10.31
C GLY A 106 16.48 4.39 -9.85
N ASP A 107 15.69 5.34 -9.34
CA ASP A 107 16.17 6.68 -9.09
C ASP A 107 16.84 6.85 -7.71
N ALA A 108 17.74 7.82 -7.64
CA ALA A 108 18.23 8.33 -6.37
C ALA A 108 17.11 9.15 -5.69
N LEU A 109 16.93 8.94 -4.39
CA LEU A 109 16.03 9.79 -3.62
C LEU A 109 16.73 11.11 -3.21
N PRO A 110 15.97 12.20 -2.97
CA PRO A 110 16.55 13.47 -2.57
C PRO A 110 17.24 13.36 -1.21
N VAL A 111 18.20 14.24 -0.96
CA VAL A 111 18.79 14.37 0.38
C VAL A 111 17.86 15.21 1.25
N LEU A 112 17.29 14.57 2.26
CA LEU A 112 16.38 15.20 3.22
C LEU A 112 16.86 14.97 4.65
N SER A 113 16.23 15.63 5.60
CA SER A 113 16.37 15.39 7.04
C SER A 113 14.97 15.38 7.66
N ALA A 114 14.15 14.44 7.17
CA ALA A 114 12.75 14.37 7.53
C ALA A 114 12.53 13.80 8.95
N ASP A 115 11.43 14.20 9.57
CA ASP A 115 11.00 13.78 10.91
C ASP A 115 10.30 12.43 10.92
N GLY A 116 9.81 11.97 9.76
CA GLY A 116 9.17 10.68 9.62
C GLY A 116 8.87 10.29 8.18
N ALA A 117 8.61 9.00 7.98
CA ALA A 117 8.21 8.43 6.70
C ALA A 117 6.99 7.51 6.85
N TRP A 118 6.13 7.53 5.86
CA TRP A 118 4.98 6.65 5.71
C TRP A 118 5.09 5.85 4.43
N LEU A 119 4.83 4.53 4.50
CA LEU A 119 4.76 3.62 3.36
C LEU A 119 3.61 2.64 3.56
N ARG A 120 2.76 2.50 2.56
CA ARG A 120 1.70 1.48 2.60
C ARG A 120 1.59 0.78 1.25
N TRP A 121 1.85 -0.56 1.26
CA TRP A 121 1.85 -1.39 0.06
C TRP A 121 2.76 -0.84 -1.03
N VAL A 122 4.00 -0.57 -0.67
CA VAL A 122 5.06 -0.10 -1.57
C VAL A 122 6.10 -1.17 -1.76
N PHE A 123 6.60 -1.75 -0.67
CA PHE A 123 7.67 -2.76 -0.74
C PHE A 123 7.25 -4.03 -1.48
N ALA A 124 5.96 -4.40 -1.42
CA ALA A 124 5.43 -5.56 -2.16
C ALA A 124 5.50 -5.41 -3.69
N PHE A 125 5.69 -4.19 -4.21
CA PHE A 125 5.61 -3.90 -5.65
C PHE A 125 6.92 -3.41 -6.27
N VAL A 126 7.98 -3.24 -5.50
CA VAL A 126 9.30 -2.84 -6.01
C VAL A 126 10.19 -4.06 -6.21
N ALA A 127 11.08 -4.00 -7.19
CA ALA A 127 12.01 -5.08 -7.50
C ALA A 127 13.16 -5.20 -6.49
N HIS A 128 13.52 -4.09 -5.84
CA HIS A 128 14.64 -4.00 -4.91
C HIS A 128 14.23 -3.45 -3.53
N PRO A 129 13.33 -4.15 -2.79
CA PRO A 129 12.70 -3.60 -1.58
C PRO A 129 13.71 -3.29 -0.46
N ARG A 130 14.77 -4.08 -0.29
CA ARG A 130 15.81 -3.79 0.70
C ARG A 130 16.64 -2.55 0.34
N GLU A 131 16.90 -2.33 -0.95
CA GLU A 131 17.55 -1.10 -1.41
C GLU A 131 16.67 0.11 -1.19
N LEU A 132 15.37 0.00 -1.47
CA LEU A 132 14.40 1.05 -1.14
C LEU A 132 14.41 1.37 0.36
N LEU A 133 14.45 0.37 1.24
CA LEU A 133 14.51 0.59 2.68
C LEU A 133 15.75 1.40 3.08
N ARG A 134 16.91 1.10 2.48
CA ARG A 134 18.15 1.86 2.68
C ARG A 134 18.04 3.30 2.16
N LYS A 135 17.45 3.49 0.97
CA LYS A 135 17.17 4.82 0.41
C LYS A 135 16.27 5.63 1.35
N VAL A 136 15.19 5.02 1.87
CA VAL A 136 14.28 5.66 2.82
C VAL A 136 14.99 6.01 4.13
N ARG A 137 15.89 5.14 4.64
CA ARG A 137 16.71 5.48 5.81
C ARG A 137 17.52 6.75 5.60
N GLY A 138 18.05 6.96 4.39
CA GLY A 138 18.80 8.16 4.02
C GLY A 138 17.97 9.45 3.95
N LEU A 139 16.63 9.38 3.91
CA LEU A 139 15.75 10.55 3.96
C LEU A 139 15.55 11.08 5.39
N LEU A 140 15.80 10.24 6.39
CA LEU A 140 15.38 10.46 7.77
C LEU A 140 16.53 10.92 8.65
N ARG A 141 16.28 11.93 9.49
CA ARG A 141 17.19 12.28 10.56
C ARG A 141 17.24 11.19 11.64
N PRO A 142 18.30 11.12 12.45
CA PRO A 142 18.30 10.27 13.64
C PRO A 142 17.09 10.57 14.55
N GLY A 143 16.49 9.52 15.09
CA GLY A 143 15.30 9.61 15.92
C GLY A 143 13.98 9.78 15.16
N ALA A 144 14.00 9.91 13.84
CA ALA A 144 12.80 9.98 13.02
C ALA A 144 12.06 8.63 12.98
N SER A 145 10.74 8.67 12.89
CA SER A 145 9.92 7.46 12.83
C SER A 145 9.62 7.05 11.39
N ILE A 146 9.62 5.73 11.13
CA ILE A 146 9.06 5.13 9.92
C ILE A 146 7.82 4.32 10.28
N VAL A 147 6.74 4.48 9.53
CA VAL A 147 5.51 3.69 9.66
C VAL A 147 5.27 2.93 8.37
N ILE A 148 5.14 1.62 8.47
CA ILE A 148 4.97 0.72 7.33
C ILE A 148 3.73 -0.12 7.52
N HIS A 149 2.85 -0.18 6.51
CA HIS A 149 1.81 -1.18 6.38
C HIS A 149 2.11 -2.04 5.14
N GLU A 150 2.39 -3.33 5.34
CA GLU A 150 2.66 -4.28 4.26
C GLU A 150 2.01 -5.63 4.49
N TYR A 151 1.83 -6.41 3.44
CA TYR A 151 1.38 -7.78 3.58
C TYR A 151 2.49 -8.66 4.17
N PHE A 152 2.10 -9.58 5.07
CA PHE A 152 3.01 -10.57 5.65
C PHE A 152 2.55 -12.02 5.41
N ASP A 153 1.28 -12.22 5.12
CA ASP A 153 0.72 -13.51 4.72
C ASP A 153 -0.52 -13.29 3.84
N TYR A 154 -0.29 -13.24 2.53
CA TYR A 154 -1.37 -13.05 1.57
C TYR A 154 -2.26 -14.30 1.45
N ALA A 155 -1.77 -15.49 1.83
CA ALA A 155 -2.53 -16.74 1.79
C ALA A 155 -3.58 -16.86 2.91
N THR A 156 -3.60 -15.95 3.88
CA THR A 156 -4.69 -15.88 4.86
C THR A 156 -6.02 -15.47 4.23
N TRP A 157 -5.99 -14.83 3.05
CA TRP A 157 -7.17 -14.35 2.37
C TRP A 157 -8.07 -15.49 1.90
N ARG A 158 -9.21 -15.69 2.55
CA ARG A 158 -10.11 -16.83 2.35
C ARG A 158 -11.55 -16.45 2.55
N LEU A 159 -12.43 -17.20 1.88
CA LEU A 159 -13.88 -17.16 2.12
C LEU A 159 -14.32 -18.22 3.12
N ILE A 160 -15.41 -17.96 3.83
CA ILE A 160 -16.08 -18.88 4.73
C ILE A 160 -17.56 -18.90 4.31
N PRO A 161 -18.12 -20.04 3.84
CA PRO A 161 -17.43 -21.32 3.63
C PRO A 161 -16.28 -21.24 2.63
N ARG A 162 -15.30 -22.14 2.75
CA ARG A 162 -14.16 -22.20 1.83
C ARG A 162 -14.64 -22.39 0.40
N ASP A 163 -13.99 -21.65 -0.51
CA ASP A 163 -14.23 -21.73 -1.95
C ASP A 163 -12.90 -21.97 -2.68
N LYS A 164 -12.84 -23.09 -3.41
CA LYS A 164 -11.61 -23.49 -4.09
C LYS A 164 -11.21 -22.52 -5.21
N SER A 165 -12.18 -21.98 -5.94
CA SER A 165 -11.90 -21.04 -7.04
C SER A 165 -11.29 -19.75 -6.51
N PHE A 166 -11.75 -19.30 -5.34
CA PHE A 166 -11.18 -18.15 -4.66
C PHE A 166 -9.76 -18.42 -4.12
N GLU A 167 -9.52 -19.59 -3.52
CA GLU A 167 -8.18 -19.96 -3.07
C GLU A 167 -7.16 -20.03 -4.23
N GLU A 168 -7.57 -20.61 -5.37
CA GLU A 168 -6.77 -20.65 -6.59
C GLU A 168 -6.52 -19.23 -7.16
N PHE A 169 -7.49 -18.32 -7.05
CA PHE A 169 -7.31 -16.92 -7.43
C PHE A 169 -6.24 -16.24 -6.57
N VAL A 170 -6.29 -16.42 -5.25
CA VAL A 170 -5.29 -15.85 -4.32
C VAL A 170 -3.87 -16.31 -4.68
N GLU A 171 -3.70 -17.61 -4.94
CA GLU A 171 -2.39 -18.15 -5.38
C GLU A 171 -1.96 -17.58 -6.74
N THR A 172 -2.91 -17.33 -7.64
CA THR A 172 -2.62 -16.72 -8.94
C THR A 172 -2.18 -15.25 -8.78
N VAL A 173 -2.81 -14.48 -7.89
CA VAL A 173 -2.38 -13.11 -7.55
C VAL A 173 -0.92 -13.13 -7.05
N LYS A 174 -0.61 -13.98 -6.07
CA LYS A 174 0.76 -14.13 -5.54
C LYS A 174 1.77 -14.45 -6.64
N THR A 175 1.42 -15.40 -7.51
CA THR A 175 2.27 -15.79 -8.63
C THR A 175 2.49 -14.63 -9.60
N SER A 176 1.42 -13.89 -9.93
CA SER A 176 1.51 -12.76 -10.86
C SER A 176 2.44 -11.66 -10.33
N TRP A 177 2.37 -11.33 -9.03
CA TRP A 177 3.25 -10.33 -8.43
C TRP A 177 4.71 -10.79 -8.43
N ARG A 178 4.98 -12.03 -8.03
CA ARG A 178 6.35 -12.60 -8.07
C ARG A 178 6.94 -12.64 -9.47
N THR A 179 6.11 -12.89 -10.49
CA THR A 179 6.56 -12.87 -11.90
C THR A 179 6.99 -11.47 -12.36
N THR A 180 6.46 -10.42 -11.75
CA THR A 180 6.83 -9.02 -12.05
C THR A 180 7.88 -8.44 -11.12
N GLY A 181 8.45 -9.26 -10.23
CA GLY A 181 9.51 -8.86 -9.28
C GLY A 181 9.01 -8.40 -7.91
N GLY A 182 7.71 -8.38 -7.68
CA GLY A 182 7.13 -8.07 -6.38
C GLY A 182 7.11 -9.28 -5.42
N GLU A 183 6.89 -9.03 -4.13
CA GLU A 183 6.75 -10.08 -3.11
C GLU A 183 5.53 -9.79 -2.22
N PRO A 184 4.44 -10.57 -2.34
CA PRO A 184 3.21 -10.35 -1.56
C PRO A 184 3.36 -10.62 -0.06
N ASP A 185 4.41 -11.28 0.38
CA ASP A 185 4.63 -11.61 1.80
C ASP A 185 5.83 -10.85 2.39
N ILE A 186 6.24 -9.73 1.77
CA ILE A 186 7.45 -8.93 2.06
C ILE A 186 7.55 -8.43 3.51
N GLY A 187 6.43 -8.32 4.21
CA GLY A 187 6.40 -7.80 5.58
C GLY A 187 7.28 -8.58 6.56
N LEU A 188 7.47 -9.88 6.33
CA LEU A 188 8.35 -10.71 7.16
C LEU A 188 9.83 -10.37 6.93
N ASP A 189 10.22 -10.12 5.70
CA ASP A 189 11.60 -9.75 5.36
C ASP A 189 11.95 -8.37 5.92
N LEU A 190 11.01 -7.43 5.90
CA LEU A 190 11.19 -6.10 6.47
C LEU A 190 11.56 -6.13 7.95
N LEU A 191 11.00 -7.06 8.74
CA LEU A 191 11.37 -7.22 10.16
C LEU A 191 12.84 -7.63 10.34
N SER A 192 13.38 -8.41 9.40
CA SER A 192 14.78 -8.82 9.41
C SER A 192 15.72 -7.72 8.91
N TRP A 193 15.27 -6.91 7.97
CA TRP A 193 16.11 -5.88 7.33
C TRP A 193 16.16 -4.58 8.12
N LEU A 194 15.07 -4.16 8.76
CA LEU A 194 14.99 -2.88 9.49
C LEU A 194 16.16 -2.69 10.45
N PRO A 195 16.53 -3.66 11.34
CA PRO A 195 17.67 -3.47 12.24
C PRO A 195 19.00 -3.36 11.51
N VAL A 196 19.15 -4.07 10.38
CA VAL A 196 20.39 -4.05 9.59
C VAL A 196 20.56 -2.73 8.83
N GLU A 197 19.45 -2.13 8.42
CA GLU A 197 19.42 -0.86 7.67
C GLU A 197 19.30 0.37 8.59
N GLY A 198 19.57 0.22 9.90
CA GLY A 198 19.68 1.33 10.85
C GLY A 198 18.35 1.81 11.41
N PHE A 199 17.40 0.90 11.63
CA PHE A 199 16.17 1.18 12.34
C PHE A 199 16.02 0.28 13.56
N ARG A 200 15.73 0.85 14.71
CA ARG A 200 15.21 0.10 15.85
C ARG A 200 13.71 -0.10 15.67
N ILE A 201 13.26 -1.33 15.73
CA ILE A 201 11.82 -1.65 15.69
C ILE A 201 11.22 -1.25 17.05
N ALA A 202 10.28 -0.29 17.02
CA ALA A 202 9.58 0.19 18.22
C ALA A 202 8.30 -0.59 18.48
N GLU A 203 7.58 -0.94 17.41
CA GLU A 203 6.30 -1.65 17.52
C GLU A 203 6.04 -2.50 16.27
N VAL A 204 5.41 -3.66 16.47
CA VAL A 204 4.92 -4.54 15.39
C VAL A 204 3.52 -5.02 15.76
N ARG A 205 2.56 -4.87 14.84
CA ARG A 205 1.19 -5.33 15.02
C ARG A 205 0.70 -6.10 13.79
N PRO A 206 0.29 -7.36 13.93
CA PRO A 206 -0.45 -8.02 12.85
C PRO A 206 -1.87 -7.47 12.78
N MET A 207 -2.35 -7.27 11.56
CA MET A 207 -3.71 -6.83 11.26
C MET A 207 -4.38 -7.88 10.37
N LEU A 208 -5.29 -8.63 10.95
CA LEU A 208 -6.05 -9.70 10.29
C LEU A 208 -7.48 -9.66 10.80
N ASP A 209 -8.44 -9.59 9.88
CA ASP A 209 -9.84 -9.48 10.22
C ASP A 209 -10.65 -10.65 9.66
N VAL A 210 -11.70 -11.01 10.39
CA VAL A 210 -12.78 -11.88 9.90
C VAL A 210 -14.01 -11.00 9.75
N ILE A 211 -14.40 -10.74 8.51
CA ILE A 211 -15.39 -9.74 8.14
C ILE A 211 -16.59 -10.35 7.41
N SER A 212 -17.73 -9.67 7.49
CA SER A 212 -18.94 -9.94 6.71
C SER A 212 -19.15 -8.86 5.65
N ALA A 213 -20.04 -9.08 4.71
CA ALA A 213 -20.38 -8.09 3.68
C ALA A 213 -20.99 -6.78 4.24
N ASN A 214 -21.46 -6.78 5.50
CA ASN A 214 -21.97 -5.60 6.19
C ASN A 214 -20.87 -4.75 6.81
N ASP A 215 -19.64 -5.25 6.91
CA ASP A 215 -18.51 -4.53 7.45
C ASP A 215 -17.90 -3.61 6.38
N PHE A 216 -17.59 -2.35 6.73
CA PHE A 216 -16.95 -1.43 5.79
C PHE A 216 -15.62 -1.95 5.25
N MET A 217 -14.90 -2.73 6.06
CA MET A 217 -13.65 -3.41 5.69
C MET A 217 -13.82 -4.37 4.51
N TRP A 218 -15.02 -4.95 4.28
CA TRP A 218 -15.30 -5.83 3.16
C TRP A 218 -14.98 -5.20 1.80
N GLN A 219 -15.20 -3.90 1.67
CA GLN A 219 -15.03 -3.20 0.41
C GLN A 219 -13.58 -3.20 -0.07
N TRP A 220 -12.60 -3.22 0.84
CA TRP A 220 -11.19 -3.25 0.47
C TRP A 220 -10.81 -4.51 -0.34
N PRO A 221 -10.95 -5.74 0.19
CA PRO A 221 -10.64 -6.94 -0.60
C PRO A 221 -11.63 -7.20 -1.74
N ALA A 222 -12.92 -6.87 -1.58
CA ALA A 222 -13.93 -7.10 -2.62
C ALA A 222 -13.66 -6.25 -3.88
N THR A 223 -13.38 -4.97 -3.74
CA THR A 223 -13.06 -4.10 -4.90
C THR A 223 -11.73 -4.47 -5.55
N PHE A 224 -10.77 -5.02 -4.77
CA PHE A 224 -9.56 -5.58 -5.36
C PHE A 224 -9.88 -6.79 -6.24
N VAL A 225 -10.79 -7.69 -5.81
CA VAL A 225 -11.21 -8.83 -6.65
C VAL A 225 -11.82 -8.34 -7.96
N GLU A 226 -12.73 -7.37 -7.92
CA GLU A 226 -13.38 -6.82 -9.12
C GLU A 226 -12.38 -6.36 -10.18
N VAL A 227 -11.36 -5.60 -9.77
CA VAL A 227 -10.31 -5.12 -10.69
C VAL A 227 -9.30 -6.22 -11.00
N GLY A 228 -8.91 -7.01 -10.00
CA GLY A 228 -7.88 -8.03 -10.10
C GLY A 228 -8.24 -9.19 -11.03
N VAL A 229 -9.50 -9.67 -10.99
CA VAL A 229 -9.93 -10.77 -11.88
C VAL A 229 -9.91 -10.35 -13.33
N ALA A 230 -10.37 -9.14 -13.65
CA ALA A 230 -10.32 -8.59 -15.00
C ALA A 230 -8.87 -8.47 -15.48
N ARG A 231 -7.99 -7.89 -14.66
CA ARG A 231 -6.58 -7.71 -14.98
C ARG A 231 -5.84 -9.03 -15.17
N LEU A 232 -6.06 -10.03 -14.30
CA LEU A 232 -5.46 -11.35 -14.46
C LEU A 232 -5.95 -12.09 -15.70
N ALA A 233 -7.22 -11.89 -16.10
CA ALA A 233 -7.75 -12.43 -17.33
C ALA A 233 -7.11 -11.77 -18.56
N ASP A 234 -6.99 -10.44 -18.60
CA ASP A 234 -6.34 -9.69 -19.68
C ASP A 234 -4.87 -10.08 -19.85
N LEU A 235 -4.18 -10.36 -18.74
CA LEU A 235 -2.79 -10.82 -18.74
C LEU A 235 -2.63 -12.32 -19.01
N GLY A 236 -3.73 -13.07 -19.15
CA GLY A 236 -3.73 -14.49 -19.47
C GLY A 236 -3.37 -15.41 -18.29
N TYR A 237 -3.37 -14.93 -17.04
CA TYR A 237 -3.16 -15.75 -15.86
C TYR A 237 -4.36 -16.62 -15.49
N ILE A 238 -5.59 -16.17 -15.80
CA ILE A 238 -6.83 -16.90 -15.60
C ILE A 238 -7.71 -16.82 -16.85
N THR A 239 -8.61 -17.79 -17.01
CA THR A 239 -9.64 -17.73 -18.08
C THR A 239 -10.81 -16.86 -17.63
N ALA A 240 -11.61 -16.38 -18.60
CA ALA A 240 -12.84 -15.63 -18.31
C ALA A 240 -13.84 -16.46 -17.45
N GLU A 241 -13.88 -17.77 -17.64
CA GLU A 241 -14.71 -18.69 -16.82
C GLU A 241 -14.24 -18.70 -15.36
N ARG A 242 -12.92 -18.80 -15.11
CA ARG A 242 -12.37 -18.74 -13.76
C ARG A 242 -12.60 -17.36 -13.11
N ALA A 243 -12.44 -16.27 -13.86
CA ALA A 243 -12.74 -14.93 -13.41
C ALA A 243 -14.20 -14.80 -12.95
N ALA A 244 -15.15 -15.31 -13.76
CA ALA A 244 -16.58 -15.34 -13.41
C ALA A 244 -16.83 -16.19 -12.15
N GLY A 245 -16.14 -17.34 -12.02
CA GLY A 245 -16.24 -18.21 -10.84
C GLY A 245 -15.82 -17.52 -9.53
N VAL A 246 -14.73 -16.75 -9.58
CA VAL A 246 -14.24 -15.98 -8.42
C VAL A 246 -15.23 -14.86 -8.04
N SER A 247 -15.73 -14.12 -9.03
CA SER A 247 -16.73 -13.06 -8.80
C SER A 247 -18.01 -13.62 -8.18
N GLU A 248 -18.45 -14.78 -8.65
CA GLU A 248 -19.62 -15.49 -8.12
C GLU A 248 -19.38 -16.01 -6.69
N ALA A 249 -18.17 -16.48 -6.36
CA ALA A 249 -17.81 -16.90 -5.02
C ALA A 249 -17.92 -15.74 -4.01
N ILE A 250 -17.40 -14.57 -4.36
CA ILE A 250 -17.53 -13.34 -3.55
C ILE A 250 -19.01 -12.99 -3.34
N ARG A 251 -19.79 -12.96 -4.44
CA ARG A 251 -21.21 -12.63 -4.37
C ARG A 251 -21.99 -13.58 -3.48
N ARG A 252 -21.81 -14.90 -3.65
CA ARG A 252 -22.46 -15.90 -2.80
C ARG A 252 -22.10 -15.73 -1.32
N THR A 253 -20.82 -15.46 -1.03
CA THR A 253 -20.38 -15.22 0.34
C THR A 253 -20.97 -13.94 0.93
N ALA A 254 -21.15 -12.90 0.11
CA ALA A 254 -21.78 -11.65 0.52
C ALA A 254 -23.28 -11.80 0.79
N ASP A 255 -23.97 -12.62 -0.01
CA ASP A 255 -25.43 -12.90 0.12
C ASP A 255 -25.74 -13.87 1.28
N ASP A 256 -24.76 -14.64 1.75
CA ASP A 256 -24.95 -15.57 2.89
C ASP A 256 -24.85 -14.80 4.22
N PRO A 257 -25.89 -14.81 5.08
CA PRO A 257 -25.86 -14.16 6.39
C PRO A 257 -24.76 -14.71 7.33
N HIS A 258 -24.28 -15.91 7.07
CA HIS A 258 -23.17 -16.53 7.78
C HIS A 258 -21.84 -16.44 7.04
N GLY A 259 -21.87 -15.95 5.80
CA GLY A 259 -20.69 -15.76 4.97
C GLY A 259 -19.69 -14.80 5.62
N ARG A 260 -18.42 -15.16 5.56
CA ARG A 260 -17.31 -14.33 6.09
C ARG A 260 -16.13 -14.37 5.12
N MET A 261 -15.28 -13.37 5.26
CA MET A 261 -13.98 -13.34 4.61
C MET A 261 -12.91 -13.12 5.67
N ILE A 262 -11.83 -13.89 5.59
CA ILE A 262 -10.58 -13.56 6.28
C ILE A 262 -9.78 -12.69 5.33
N THR A 263 -9.30 -11.55 5.81
CA THR A 263 -8.54 -10.61 4.97
C THR A 263 -7.12 -11.13 4.68
N PRO A 264 -6.42 -10.60 3.64
CA PRO A 264 -4.97 -10.75 3.59
C PRO A 264 -4.34 -10.25 4.89
N GLY A 265 -3.35 -10.98 5.40
CA GLY A 265 -2.60 -10.58 6.58
C GLY A 265 -1.73 -9.35 6.30
N VAL A 266 -1.96 -8.27 7.02
CA VAL A 266 -1.16 -7.04 6.95
C VAL A 266 -0.38 -6.87 8.26
N ILE A 267 0.86 -6.43 8.16
CA ILE A 267 1.68 -6.07 9.30
C ILE A 267 1.86 -4.56 9.35
N GLU A 268 1.68 -3.99 10.52
CA GLU A 268 2.05 -2.62 10.86
C GLU A 268 3.38 -2.64 11.58
N ILE A 269 4.34 -1.86 11.11
CA ILE A 269 5.65 -1.72 11.71
C ILE A 269 5.89 -0.24 12.00
N ILE A 270 6.25 0.08 13.24
CA ILE A 270 6.79 1.39 13.60
C ILE A 270 8.27 1.19 13.95
N GLY A 271 9.14 1.83 13.18
CA GLY A 271 10.58 1.85 13.40
C GLY A 271 11.07 3.25 13.75
N VAL A 272 12.23 3.34 14.38
CA VAL A 272 12.92 4.60 14.70
C VAL A 272 14.32 4.54 14.10
N ALA A 273 14.67 5.55 13.31
CA ALA A 273 15.99 5.68 12.71
C ALA A 273 17.05 5.89 13.79
N GLU A 274 18.07 5.03 13.82
CA GLU A 274 19.18 5.11 14.77
C GLU A 274 20.28 6.05 14.26
N ASP A 275 21.16 6.50 15.14
CA ASP A 275 22.39 7.20 14.78
C ASP A 275 23.26 6.29 13.90
N GLN A 276 23.85 6.83 12.81
CA GLN A 276 24.79 6.11 11.95
C GLN A 276 26.21 6.25 12.46
#